data_15384aee2d74cd18dea75050cfdf9c08
#
_entry.id   15384aee2d74cd18dea75050cfdf9c08
#
_cell.length_a   1.000
_cell.length_b   1.000
_cell.length_c   1.000
_cell.angle_alpha   90.00
_cell.angle_beta   90.00
_cell.angle_gamma   90.00
#
_symmetry.space_group_name_H-M   'P 1'
#
loop_
_entity.id
_entity.type
_entity.pdbx_description
1 polymer ?
#
loop_
_entity_poly.entity_id
_entity_poly.type
_entity_poly.pdbx_seq_one_letter_code
_entity_poly.pdbx_strand_id
1 'polypeptide(L)'
;MFDQTGSVGYYSRRVQGLAIPSARSSLAVDLAVKVATVGLLAWAVLNPDLPQFQGKAFTGRAVAYPVALLVFPVGWWLFGRRRIPFPMAADILFGLPFLIDVVGNALNLYDTIDWWDDANHLVNWALHTAAVGLLLRYGQWTPTTRVALAFGYAVTSAVLWEFAEFVTFVPNSPEAATAYADTLFDIFNGMIGGLIGAVVTSRLPLLRRP
;
A
#
# COMPACT_ATOMS: atom_id res chain seq x y z
N MET A 1 -38.01 -30.82 19.39
CA MET A 1 -38.32 -29.79 18.40
C MET A 1 -37.54 -28.52 18.81
N PHE A 2 -36.29 -28.40 18.34
CA PHE A 2 -35.40 -27.27 18.73
C PHE A 2 -35.54 -26.18 17.67
N ASP A 3 -35.91 -24.98 18.12
CA ASP A 3 -36.02 -23.79 17.30
C ASP A 3 -34.64 -23.27 16.88
N GLN A 4 -34.35 -23.26 15.58
CA GLN A 4 -33.08 -22.82 14.98
C GLN A 4 -33.14 -21.38 14.45
N THR A 5 -34.02 -20.51 14.93
CA THR A 5 -34.20 -19.17 14.38
C THR A 5 -33.41 -18.05 15.09
N GLY A 6 -32.65 -18.36 16.16
CA GLY A 6 -31.97 -17.36 17.00
C GLY A 6 -30.63 -16.81 16.48
N SER A 7 -29.94 -17.51 15.58
CA SER A 7 -28.53 -17.14 15.22
C SER A 7 -28.38 -16.19 14.05
N VAL A 8 -29.35 -16.10 13.15
CA VAL A 8 -29.26 -15.25 11.95
C VAL A 8 -29.51 -13.76 12.26
N GLY A 9 -30.30 -13.48 13.30
CA GLY A 9 -30.65 -12.11 13.71
C GLY A 9 -29.51 -11.34 14.41
N TYR A 10 -28.58 -12.05 15.06
CA TYR A 10 -27.52 -11.41 15.84
C TYR A 10 -26.37 -10.91 14.97
N TYR A 11 -26.05 -11.59 13.86
CA TYR A 11 -25.02 -11.16 12.92
C TYR A 11 -25.45 -9.96 12.06
N SER A 12 -26.73 -9.83 11.76
CA SER A 12 -27.26 -8.74 10.94
C SER A 12 -27.19 -7.37 11.64
N ARG A 13 -27.29 -7.30 12.96
CA ARG A 13 -27.28 -6.03 13.71
C ARG A 13 -25.89 -5.43 13.95
N ARG A 14 -24.81 -6.20 13.88
CA ARG A 14 -23.43 -5.68 14.07
C ARG A 14 -22.83 -5.00 12.85
N VAL A 15 -23.39 -5.19 11.67
CA VAL A 15 -22.85 -4.61 10.44
C VAL A 15 -23.53 -3.27 10.09
N GLN A 16 -24.62 -2.92 10.75
CA GLN A 16 -25.39 -1.67 10.49
C GLN A 16 -24.71 -0.39 11.05
N GLY A 17 -23.60 -0.49 11.77
CA GLY A 17 -22.92 0.67 12.40
C GLY A 17 -21.72 1.22 11.64
N LEU A 18 -21.23 0.54 10.61
CA LEU A 18 -20.14 1.06 9.77
C LEU A 18 -20.75 1.71 8.53
N ALA A 19 -20.83 3.03 8.52
CA ALA A 19 -21.22 3.79 7.34
C ALA A 19 -20.26 3.45 6.20
N ILE A 20 -20.75 2.71 5.19
CA ILE A 20 -19.97 2.48 3.96
C ILE A 20 -19.81 3.84 3.29
N PRO A 21 -18.58 4.33 3.06
CA PRO A 21 -18.38 5.60 2.39
C PRO A 21 -19.09 5.62 1.05
N SER A 22 -19.70 6.74 0.70
CA SER A 22 -20.36 6.89 -0.60
C SER A 22 -19.30 6.78 -1.72
N ALA A 23 -19.69 6.38 -2.92
CA ALA A 23 -18.79 6.33 -4.06
C ALA A 23 -18.10 7.69 -4.32
N ARG A 24 -18.82 8.79 -4.04
CA ARG A 24 -18.26 10.15 -4.16
C ARG A 24 -17.20 10.44 -3.11
N SER A 25 -17.40 10.04 -1.85
CA SER A 25 -16.40 10.22 -0.80
C SER A 25 -15.16 9.36 -1.04
N SER A 26 -15.31 8.14 -1.52
CA SER A 26 -14.15 7.27 -1.86
C SER A 26 -13.35 7.85 -3.02
N LEU A 27 -13.99 8.39 -4.06
CA LEU A 27 -13.30 9.06 -5.17
C LEU A 27 -12.57 10.32 -4.68
N ALA A 28 -13.17 11.11 -3.79
CA ALA A 28 -12.53 12.29 -3.24
C ALA A 28 -11.26 11.94 -2.43
N VAL A 29 -11.30 10.87 -1.64
CA VAL A 29 -10.13 10.35 -0.91
C VAL A 29 -9.04 9.89 -1.88
N ASP A 30 -9.38 9.11 -2.90
CA ASP A 30 -8.44 8.63 -3.91
C ASP A 30 -7.73 9.79 -4.62
N LEU A 31 -8.49 10.77 -5.09
CA LEU A 31 -7.93 11.96 -5.73
C LEU A 31 -7.08 12.78 -4.77
N ALA A 32 -7.49 12.92 -3.51
CA ALA A 32 -6.71 13.64 -2.50
C ALA A 32 -5.34 12.97 -2.26
N VAL A 33 -5.30 11.64 -2.14
CA VAL A 33 -4.04 10.88 -2.01
C VAL A 33 -3.13 11.15 -3.21
N LYS A 34 -3.63 11.01 -4.42
CA LYS A 34 -2.85 11.20 -5.65
C LYS A 34 -2.36 12.64 -5.82
N VAL A 35 -3.24 13.62 -5.63
CA VAL A 35 -2.89 15.04 -5.76
C VAL A 35 -1.90 15.48 -4.68
N ALA A 36 -2.09 15.05 -3.44
CA ALA A 36 -1.16 15.35 -2.35
C ALA A 36 0.23 14.75 -2.61
N THR A 37 0.29 13.48 -3.05
CA THR A 37 1.55 12.81 -3.42
C THR A 37 2.28 13.59 -4.51
N VAL A 38 1.61 13.89 -5.62
CA VAL A 38 2.22 14.61 -6.75
C VAL A 38 2.61 16.04 -6.35
N GLY A 39 1.79 16.72 -5.56
CA GLY A 39 2.09 18.07 -5.06
C GLY A 39 3.33 18.13 -4.17
N LEU A 40 3.46 17.17 -3.25
CA LEU A 40 4.64 17.06 -2.37
C LEU A 40 5.90 16.67 -3.14
N LEU A 41 5.80 15.77 -4.12
CA LEU A 41 6.92 15.43 -5.01
C LEU A 41 7.37 16.64 -5.83
N ALA A 42 6.43 17.41 -6.37
CA ALA A 42 6.74 18.64 -7.10
C ALA A 42 7.44 19.66 -6.18
N TRP A 43 6.97 19.81 -4.94
CA TRP A 43 7.63 20.67 -3.95
C TRP A 43 9.05 20.22 -3.66
N ALA A 44 9.29 18.93 -3.45
CA ALA A 44 10.61 18.38 -3.19
C ALA A 44 11.59 18.61 -4.37
N VAL A 45 11.13 18.35 -5.60
CA VAL A 45 11.95 18.55 -6.82
C VAL A 45 12.28 20.03 -7.06
N LEU A 46 11.36 20.93 -6.72
CA LEU A 46 11.57 22.38 -6.85
C LEU A 46 12.43 22.96 -5.72
N ASN A 47 12.67 22.21 -4.64
CA ASN A 47 13.46 22.64 -3.49
C ASN A 47 14.48 21.57 -3.08
N PRO A 48 15.37 21.14 -3.97
CA PRO A 48 16.28 20.00 -3.74
C PRO A 48 17.33 20.27 -2.65
N ASP A 49 17.57 21.53 -2.33
CA ASP A 49 18.56 21.94 -1.33
C ASP A 49 18.04 21.90 0.11
N LEU A 50 16.75 21.63 0.30
CA LEU A 50 16.20 21.46 1.65
C LEU A 50 16.76 20.17 2.28
N PRO A 51 17.24 20.23 3.55
CA PRO A 51 17.92 19.09 4.20
C PRO A 51 17.13 17.77 4.11
N GLN A 52 15.83 17.83 4.31
CA GLN A 52 14.96 16.66 4.30
C GLN A 52 14.80 15.99 2.92
N PHE A 53 15.27 16.64 1.83
CA PHE A 53 15.17 16.12 0.47
C PHE A 53 16.52 15.75 -0.15
N GLN A 54 17.62 16.26 0.44
CA GLN A 54 18.97 16.01 -0.09
C GLN A 54 19.32 14.52 -0.05
N GLY A 55 19.85 14.00 -1.17
CA GLY A 55 20.32 12.61 -1.28
C GLY A 55 19.24 11.54 -1.36
N LYS A 56 17.95 11.91 -1.28
CA LYS A 56 16.83 10.96 -1.18
C LYS A 56 16.13 10.65 -2.53
N ALA A 57 16.83 10.80 -3.66
CA ALA A 57 16.40 10.45 -5.01
C ALA A 57 15.02 11.00 -5.44
N PHE A 58 14.65 12.22 -4.99
CA PHE A 58 13.32 12.80 -5.29
C PHE A 58 13.01 12.96 -6.78
N THR A 59 14.01 13.17 -7.62
CA THR A 59 13.83 13.18 -9.08
C THR A 59 13.33 11.83 -9.59
N GLY A 60 13.90 10.73 -9.09
CA GLY A 60 13.45 9.39 -9.42
C GLY A 60 12.05 9.08 -8.88
N ARG A 61 11.76 9.45 -7.62
CA ARG A 61 10.44 9.30 -7.00
C ARG A 61 9.36 10.10 -7.74
N ALA A 62 9.69 11.30 -8.25
CA ALA A 62 8.77 12.15 -9.01
C ALA A 62 8.36 11.54 -10.36
N VAL A 63 9.10 10.56 -10.87
CA VAL A 63 8.72 9.78 -12.05
C VAL A 63 8.04 8.48 -11.64
N ALA A 64 8.64 7.72 -10.72
CA ALA A 64 8.20 6.38 -10.35
C ALA A 64 6.84 6.38 -9.64
N TYR A 65 6.58 7.31 -8.70
CA TYR A 65 5.35 7.31 -7.92
C TYR A 65 4.11 7.66 -8.74
N PRO A 66 4.10 8.71 -9.60
CA PRO A 66 2.97 8.94 -10.49
C PRO A 66 2.68 7.76 -11.42
N VAL A 67 3.72 7.09 -11.94
CA VAL A 67 3.55 5.87 -12.74
C VAL A 67 2.93 4.76 -11.91
N ALA A 68 3.40 4.52 -10.69
CA ALA A 68 2.84 3.53 -9.77
C ALA A 68 1.37 3.83 -9.41
N LEU A 69 1.02 5.10 -9.16
CA LEU A 69 -0.36 5.53 -8.87
C LEU A 69 -1.33 5.28 -10.04
N LEU A 70 -0.82 5.10 -11.26
CA LEU A 70 -1.62 4.76 -12.44
C LEU A 70 -1.79 3.25 -12.66
N VAL A 71 -1.06 2.39 -11.92
CA VAL A 71 -1.10 0.92 -12.11
C VAL A 71 -2.52 0.37 -11.99
N PHE A 72 -3.27 0.76 -10.94
CA PHE A 72 -4.64 0.30 -10.74
C PHE A 72 -5.62 0.89 -11.77
N PRO A 73 -5.69 2.21 -11.99
CA PRO A 73 -6.57 2.78 -13.01
C PRO A 73 -6.31 2.22 -14.41
N VAL A 74 -5.06 2.17 -14.84
CA VAL A 74 -4.69 1.69 -16.18
C VAL A 74 -4.88 0.18 -16.28
N GLY A 75 -4.43 -0.59 -15.29
CA GLY A 75 -4.61 -2.05 -15.27
C GLY A 75 -6.09 -2.44 -15.30
N TRP A 76 -6.92 -1.75 -14.53
CA TRP A 76 -8.37 -1.96 -14.57
C TRP A 76 -8.96 -1.58 -15.93
N TRP A 77 -8.57 -0.46 -16.49
CA TRP A 77 -9.07 -0.03 -17.80
C TRP A 77 -8.71 -1.01 -18.91
N LEU A 78 -7.48 -1.54 -18.91
CA LEU A 78 -7.00 -2.49 -19.93
C LEU A 78 -7.61 -3.88 -19.76
N PHE A 79 -7.65 -4.40 -18.54
CA PHE A 79 -7.90 -5.83 -18.29
C PHE A 79 -9.15 -6.10 -17.44
N GLY A 80 -9.55 -5.13 -16.59
CA GLY A 80 -10.56 -5.31 -15.55
C GLY A 80 -11.95 -4.77 -15.89
N ARG A 81 -12.07 -3.70 -16.66
CA ARG A 81 -13.32 -2.93 -16.86
C ARG A 81 -14.55 -3.73 -17.33
N ARG A 82 -14.30 -4.86 -18.01
CA ARG A 82 -15.36 -5.76 -18.47
C ARG A 82 -15.61 -6.93 -17.51
N ARG A 83 -14.88 -7.01 -16.41
CA ARG A 83 -14.86 -8.18 -15.52
C ARG A 83 -15.19 -7.86 -14.06
N ILE A 84 -14.82 -6.68 -13.60
CA ILE A 84 -15.02 -6.23 -12.22
C ILE A 84 -15.30 -4.71 -12.21
N PRO A 85 -16.07 -4.19 -11.22
CA PRO A 85 -16.16 -2.76 -10.98
C PRO A 85 -14.78 -2.19 -10.62
N PHE A 86 -14.59 -0.87 -10.77
CA PHE A 86 -13.32 -0.24 -10.41
C PHE A 86 -12.99 -0.50 -8.92
N PRO A 87 -11.82 -1.07 -8.61
CA PRO A 87 -11.49 -1.51 -7.26
C PRO A 87 -10.98 -0.34 -6.40
N MET A 88 -11.82 0.67 -6.17
CA MET A 88 -11.49 1.94 -5.52
C MET A 88 -10.73 1.76 -4.19
N ALA A 89 -11.18 0.85 -3.32
CA ALA A 89 -10.52 0.62 -2.05
C ALA A 89 -9.09 0.06 -2.22
N ALA A 90 -8.87 -0.78 -3.23
CA ALA A 90 -7.55 -1.29 -3.54
C ALA A 90 -6.64 -0.19 -4.12
N ASP A 91 -7.17 0.69 -4.96
CA ASP A 91 -6.43 1.83 -5.52
C ASP A 91 -5.99 2.81 -4.42
N ILE A 92 -6.88 3.16 -3.50
CA ILE A 92 -6.54 4.00 -2.34
C ILE A 92 -5.47 3.34 -1.48
N LEU A 93 -5.64 2.07 -1.10
CA LEU A 93 -4.67 1.35 -0.27
C LEU A 93 -3.30 1.22 -0.95
N PHE A 94 -3.27 1.09 -2.26
CA PHE A 94 -2.03 1.04 -3.02
C PHE A 94 -1.35 2.41 -3.14
N GLY A 95 -2.12 3.49 -3.20
CA GLY A 95 -1.61 4.85 -3.28
C GLY A 95 -1.10 5.43 -1.96
N LEU A 96 -1.69 5.00 -0.82
CA LEU A 96 -1.36 5.53 0.50
C LEU A 96 0.13 5.39 0.88
N PRO A 97 0.84 4.28 0.62
CA PRO A 97 2.25 4.16 0.91
C PRO A 97 3.11 5.26 0.29
N PHE A 98 2.86 5.62 -0.96
CA PHE A 98 3.59 6.70 -1.63
C PHE A 98 3.32 8.07 -0.98
N LEU A 99 2.10 8.31 -0.51
CA LEU A 99 1.79 9.53 0.25
C LEU A 99 2.47 9.54 1.62
N ILE A 100 2.45 8.41 2.35
CA ILE A 100 3.08 8.29 3.67
C ILE A 100 4.59 8.55 3.54
N ASP A 101 5.26 7.96 2.54
CA ASP A 101 6.68 8.17 2.27
C ASP A 101 7.00 9.65 2.00
N VAL A 102 6.32 10.30 1.07
CA VAL A 102 6.63 11.70 0.76
C VAL A 102 6.25 12.66 1.89
N VAL A 103 5.20 12.37 2.67
CA VAL A 103 4.85 13.14 3.89
C VAL A 103 5.93 12.94 4.95
N GLY A 104 6.41 11.72 5.17
CA GLY A 104 7.49 11.40 6.10
C GLY A 104 8.75 12.22 5.80
N ASN A 105 9.14 12.27 4.53
CA ASN A 105 10.26 13.11 4.09
C ASN A 105 9.96 14.59 4.25
N ALA A 106 8.80 15.07 3.81
CA ALA A 106 8.41 16.47 3.90
C ALA A 106 8.42 17.00 5.34
N LEU A 107 8.06 16.17 6.30
CA LEU A 107 8.09 16.45 7.73
C LEU A 107 9.44 16.11 8.40
N ASN A 108 10.42 15.68 7.63
CA ASN A 108 11.75 15.28 8.11
C ASN A 108 11.74 14.15 9.14
N LEU A 109 10.76 13.23 9.05
CA LEU A 109 10.60 12.16 10.03
C LEU A 109 11.68 11.07 9.90
N TYR A 110 12.16 10.82 8.68
CA TYR A 110 13.26 9.87 8.43
C TYR A 110 14.58 10.28 9.10
N ASP A 111 14.83 11.58 9.25
CA ASP A 111 16.08 12.08 9.85
C ASP A 111 15.94 12.41 11.34
N THR A 112 14.71 12.40 11.88
CA THR A 112 14.43 12.84 13.26
C THR A 112 13.83 11.76 14.15
N ILE A 113 13.34 10.65 13.58
CA ILE A 113 12.68 9.56 14.31
C ILE A 113 13.29 8.23 13.88
N ASP A 114 14.18 7.67 14.69
CA ASP A 114 14.99 6.47 14.38
C ASP A 114 14.18 5.25 13.92
N TRP A 115 12.97 5.05 14.42
CA TRP A 115 12.11 3.92 14.08
C TRP A 115 11.14 4.20 12.92
N TRP A 116 11.18 5.41 12.32
CA TRP A 116 10.20 5.82 11.31
C TRP A 116 10.25 4.96 10.05
N ASP A 117 11.44 4.64 9.59
CA ASP A 117 11.65 3.83 8.39
C ASP A 117 11.14 2.42 8.58
N ASP A 118 11.51 1.74 9.66
CA ASP A 118 10.99 0.44 10.07
C ASP A 118 9.46 0.39 10.09
N ALA A 119 8.83 1.41 10.71
CA ALA A 119 7.38 1.53 10.77
C ALA A 119 6.77 1.73 9.38
N ASN A 120 7.42 2.49 8.51
CA ASN A 120 7.01 2.68 7.13
C ASN A 120 7.02 1.36 6.36
N HIS A 121 8.11 0.59 6.44
CA HIS A 121 8.19 -0.71 5.78
C HIS A 121 7.06 -1.64 6.26
N LEU A 122 6.78 -1.71 7.56
CA LEU A 122 5.67 -2.50 8.10
C LEU A 122 4.31 -2.03 7.59
N VAL A 123 4.02 -0.74 7.72
CA VAL A 123 2.69 -0.17 7.37
C VAL A 123 2.47 -0.18 5.87
N ASN A 124 3.46 0.25 5.09
CA ASN A 124 3.34 0.38 3.65
C ASN A 124 3.16 -0.99 2.98
N TRP A 125 3.90 -2.01 3.41
CA TRP A 125 3.71 -3.35 2.88
C TRP A 125 2.41 -4.01 3.34
N ALA A 126 1.89 -3.67 4.53
CA ALA A 126 0.55 -4.09 4.92
C ALA A 126 -0.53 -3.50 4.00
N LEU A 127 -0.43 -2.21 3.67
CA LEU A 127 -1.36 -1.51 2.79
C LEU A 127 -1.28 -2.02 1.34
N HIS A 128 -0.07 -2.13 0.76
CA HIS A 128 0.13 -2.68 -0.58
C HIS A 128 -0.41 -4.10 -0.69
N THR A 129 -0.10 -4.94 0.28
CA THR A 129 -0.56 -6.33 0.29
C THR A 129 -2.07 -6.42 0.48
N ALA A 130 -2.66 -5.55 1.31
CA ALA A 130 -4.10 -5.47 1.44
C ALA A 130 -4.78 -5.06 0.12
N ALA A 131 -4.20 -4.14 -0.64
CA ALA A 131 -4.69 -3.78 -1.97
C ALA A 131 -4.75 -4.99 -2.91
N VAL A 132 -3.67 -5.77 -2.98
CA VAL A 132 -3.63 -7.02 -3.76
C VAL A 132 -4.63 -8.04 -3.22
N GLY A 133 -4.70 -8.22 -1.90
CA GLY A 133 -5.64 -9.12 -1.25
C GLY A 133 -7.11 -8.80 -1.57
N LEU A 134 -7.47 -7.51 -1.69
CA LEU A 134 -8.80 -7.08 -2.13
C LEU A 134 -9.10 -7.51 -3.58
N LEU A 135 -8.11 -7.46 -4.49
CA LEU A 135 -8.29 -7.94 -5.86
C LEU A 135 -8.47 -9.45 -5.92
N LEU A 136 -7.75 -10.21 -5.09
CA LEU A 136 -7.86 -11.66 -5.04
C LEU A 136 -9.26 -12.14 -4.61
N ARG A 137 -10.10 -11.28 -4.02
CA ARG A 137 -11.50 -11.60 -3.68
C ARG A 137 -12.39 -11.85 -4.90
N TYR A 138 -12.01 -11.36 -6.08
CA TYR A 138 -12.73 -11.62 -7.34
C TYR A 138 -12.37 -12.98 -7.97
N GLY A 139 -11.37 -13.68 -7.44
CA GLY A 139 -10.98 -15.03 -7.87
C GLY A 139 -11.65 -16.13 -7.03
N GLN A 140 -11.68 -17.34 -7.58
CA GLN A 140 -12.19 -18.55 -6.89
C GLN A 140 -11.07 -19.22 -6.07
N TRP A 141 -10.37 -18.43 -5.23
CA TRP A 141 -9.23 -18.89 -4.44
C TRP A 141 -9.65 -19.28 -3.03
N THR A 142 -9.05 -20.33 -2.48
CA THR A 142 -9.17 -20.64 -1.05
C THR A 142 -8.54 -19.50 -0.21
N PRO A 143 -8.95 -19.33 1.06
CA PRO A 143 -8.29 -18.36 1.94
C PRO A 143 -6.76 -18.54 2.01
N THR A 144 -6.30 -19.80 2.11
CA THR A 144 -4.86 -20.13 2.15
C THR A 144 -4.15 -19.71 0.86
N THR A 145 -4.76 -19.96 -0.31
CA THR A 145 -4.20 -19.54 -1.59
C THR A 145 -4.13 -18.01 -1.69
N ARG A 146 -5.15 -17.30 -1.19
CA ARG A 146 -5.15 -15.83 -1.16
C ARG A 146 -4.02 -15.29 -0.28
N VAL A 147 -3.81 -15.89 0.90
CA VAL A 147 -2.66 -15.53 1.77
C VAL A 147 -1.35 -15.77 1.04
N ALA A 148 -1.15 -16.96 0.45
CA ALA A 148 0.10 -17.30 -0.23
C ALA A 148 0.40 -16.35 -1.40
N LEU A 149 -0.60 -16.03 -2.24
CA LEU A 149 -0.42 -15.13 -3.37
C LEU A 149 -0.15 -13.68 -2.92
N ALA A 150 -0.91 -13.17 -1.95
CA ALA A 150 -0.73 -11.80 -1.45
C ALA A 150 0.61 -11.65 -0.70
N PHE A 151 0.97 -12.64 0.12
CA PHE A 151 2.25 -12.63 0.82
C PHE A 151 3.44 -12.81 -0.13
N GLY A 152 3.33 -13.68 -1.14
CA GLY A 152 4.35 -13.81 -2.19
C GLY A 152 4.58 -12.50 -2.94
N TYR A 153 3.50 -11.76 -3.25
CA TYR A 153 3.61 -10.39 -3.78
C TYR A 153 4.39 -9.49 -2.82
N ALA A 154 4.02 -9.46 -1.53
CA ALA A 154 4.66 -8.60 -0.55
C ALA A 154 6.17 -8.83 -0.46
N VAL A 155 6.59 -10.09 -0.27
CA VAL A 155 8.02 -10.45 -0.15
C VAL A 155 8.79 -10.08 -1.42
N THR A 156 8.25 -10.44 -2.59
CA THR A 156 8.91 -10.13 -3.86
C THR A 156 9.06 -8.63 -4.07
N SER A 157 7.99 -7.87 -3.80
CA SER A 157 8.01 -6.42 -4.02
C SER A 157 8.86 -5.70 -2.98
N ALA A 158 8.91 -6.16 -1.71
CA ALA A 158 9.79 -5.61 -0.69
C ALA A 158 11.27 -5.77 -1.11
N VAL A 159 11.67 -6.97 -1.54
CA VAL A 159 13.04 -7.20 -2.04
C VAL A 159 13.35 -6.32 -3.26
N LEU A 160 12.41 -6.18 -4.20
CA LEU A 160 12.61 -5.32 -5.38
C LEU A 160 12.70 -3.84 -4.99
N TRP A 161 12.03 -3.42 -3.93
CA TRP A 161 12.11 -2.06 -3.39
C TRP A 161 13.51 -1.78 -2.85
N GLU A 162 14.04 -2.68 -2.01
CA GLU A 162 15.41 -2.55 -1.49
C GLU A 162 16.46 -2.51 -2.61
N PHE A 163 16.29 -3.33 -3.65
CA PHE A 163 17.15 -3.24 -4.84
C PHE A 163 17.04 -1.88 -5.53
N ALA A 164 15.84 -1.31 -5.63
CA ALA A 164 15.65 -0.01 -6.24
C ALA A 164 16.32 1.09 -5.41
N GLU A 165 16.21 1.06 -4.08
CA GLU A 165 16.90 2.01 -3.19
C GLU A 165 18.42 1.86 -3.29
N PHE A 166 18.94 0.64 -3.24
CA PHE A 166 20.36 0.40 -3.37
C PHE A 166 20.92 0.96 -4.69
N VAL A 167 20.27 0.76 -5.84
CA VAL A 167 20.80 1.26 -7.12
C VAL A 167 20.58 2.75 -7.34
N THR A 168 19.63 3.38 -6.62
CA THR A 168 19.30 4.79 -6.87
C THR A 168 20.03 5.77 -5.96
N PHE A 169 20.22 5.46 -4.68
CA PHE A 169 20.80 6.43 -3.75
C PHE A 169 21.73 5.85 -2.68
N VAL A 170 21.50 4.66 -2.15
CA VAL A 170 22.24 4.10 -1.02
C VAL A 170 23.77 4.14 -1.21
N PRO A 171 24.36 3.73 -2.35
CA PRO A 171 25.82 3.71 -2.52
C PRO A 171 26.47 5.08 -2.44
N ASN A 172 25.70 6.16 -2.64
CA ASN A 172 26.18 7.54 -2.66
C ASN A 172 25.68 8.35 -1.46
N SER A 173 25.12 7.70 -0.45
CA SER A 173 24.58 8.30 0.78
C SER A 173 25.36 7.85 2.03
N PRO A 174 25.22 8.54 3.16
CA PRO A 174 25.72 8.08 4.46
C PRO A 174 25.19 6.71 4.89
N GLU A 175 24.03 6.32 4.40
CA GLU A 175 23.36 5.05 4.68
C GLU A 175 24.16 3.83 4.16
N ALA A 176 25.06 4.02 3.20
CA ALA A 176 25.92 2.93 2.69
C ALA A 176 26.67 2.17 3.80
N ALA A 177 27.01 2.84 4.90
CA ALA A 177 27.72 2.22 6.03
C ALA A 177 26.87 1.24 6.84
N THR A 178 25.55 1.43 6.89
CA THR A 178 24.59 0.63 7.66
C THR A 178 23.64 -0.18 6.77
N ALA A 179 23.70 0.02 5.46
CA ALA A 179 22.75 -0.51 4.47
C ALA A 179 22.45 -2.00 4.61
N TYR A 180 23.44 -2.84 4.99
CA TYR A 180 23.19 -4.27 5.13
C TYR A 180 22.21 -4.60 6.25
N ALA A 181 22.34 -3.96 7.42
CA ALA A 181 21.45 -4.20 8.54
C ALA A 181 20.08 -3.55 8.28
N ASP A 182 20.06 -2.34 7.77
CA ASP A 182 18.91 -1.57 7.38
C ASP A 182 18.02 -2.35 6.40
N THR A 183 18.54 -2.71 5.22
CA THR A 183 17.86 -3.56 4.24
C THR A 183 17.29 -4.86 4.81
N LEU A 184 18.00 -5.53 5.74
CA LEU A 184 17.47 -6.74 6.36
C LEU A 184 16.27 -6.47 7.27
N PHE A 185 16.31 -5.38 8.06
CA PHE A 185 15.20 -4.98 8.91
C PHE A 185 14.01 -4.52 8.09
N ASP A 186 14.23 -3.81 7.00
CA ASP A 186 13.19 -3.32 6.10
C ASP A 186 12.46 -4.47 5.39
N ILE A 187 13.21 -5.44 4.87
CA ILE A 187 12.63 -6.66 4.31
C ILE A 187 11.83 -7.40 5.40
N PHE A 188 12.37 -7.52 6.62
CA PHE A 188 11.70 -8.22 7.72
C PHE A 188 10.40 -7.52 8.13
N ASN A 189 10.43 -6.20 8.34
CA ASN A 189 9.25 -5.38 8.63
C ASN A 189 8.24 -5.45 7.50
N GLY A 190 8.72 -5.39 6.25
CA GLY A 190 7.90 -5.55 5.05
C GLY A 190 7.22 -6.91 4.97
N MET A 191 7.91 -7.99 5.34
CA MET A 191 7.32 -9.33 5.42
C MET A 191 6.23 -9.42 6.49
N ILE A 192 6.45 -8.86 7.68
CA ILE A 192 5.44 -8.83 8.76
C ILE A 192 4.21 -8.06 8.30
N GLY A 193 4.41 -6.84 7.78
CA GLY A 193 3.33 -6.02 7.25
C GLY A 193 2.55 -6.74 6.14
N GLY A 194 3.27 -7.32 5.19
CA GLY A 194 2.69 -8.11 4.12
C GLY A 194 1.86 -9.29 4.61
N LEU A 195 2.35 -10.02 5.60
CA LEU A 195 1.58 -11.13 6.21
C LEU A 195 0.30 -10.63 6.87
N ILE A 196 0.36 -9.52 7.61
CA ILE A 196 -0.82 -8.89 8.22
C ILE A 196 -1.85 -8.53 7.14
N GLY A 197 -1.46 -7.82 6.09
CA GLY A 197 -2.34 -7.44 4.98
C GLY A 197 -2.98 -8.65 4.29
N ALA A 198 -2.18 -9.69 4.03
CA ALA A 198 -2.63 -10.94 3.42
C ALA A 198 -3.66 -11.67 4.28
N VAL A 199 -3.38 -11.85 5.58
CA VAL A 199 -4.26 -12.55 6.52
C VAL A 199 -5.56 -11.79 6.73
N VAL A 200 -5.51 -10.48 6.94
CA VAL A 200 -6.71 -9.65 7.13
C VAL A 200 -7.62 -9.74 5.93
N THR A 201 -7.10 -9.55 4.73
CA THR A 201 -7.91 -9.56 3.50
C THR A 201 -8.39 -10.95 3.10
N SER A 202 -7.68 -12.02 3.48
CA SER A 202 -8.11 -13.39 3.23
C SER A 202 -9.38 -13.78 3.98
N ARG A 203 -9.67 -13.12 5.12
CA ARG A 203 -10.88 -13.33 5.92
C ARG A 203 -12.12 -12.64 5.35
N LEU A 204 -11.94 -11.72 4.40
CA LEU A 204 -13.05 -11.05 3.75
C LEU A 204 -13.75 -12.00 2.77
N PRO A 205 -15.10 -11.90 2.61
CA PRO A 205 -15.83 -12.75 1.69
C PRO A 205 -15.40 -12.51 0.24
N LEU A 206 -15.53 -13.55 -0.59
CA LEU A 206 -15.32 -13.43 -2.04
C LEU A 206 -16.35 -12.46 -2.64
N LEU A 207 -15.95 -11.76 -3.68
CA LEU A 207 -16.82 -10.90 -4.45
C LEU A 207 -17.30 -11.62 -5.70
N ARG A 208 -18.58 -11.46 -6.03
CA ARG A 208 -19.14 -11.97 -7.30
C ARG A 208 -18.63 -11.06 -8.43
N ARG A 209 -18.23 -11.67 -9.52
CA ARG A 209 -18.05 -10.94 -10.78
C ARG A 209 -19.44 -10.61 -11.32
N PRO A 210 -19.65 -9.43 -11.86
CA PRO A 210 -20.92 -9.06 -12.51
C PRO A 210 -21.22 -9.94 -13.73
#